data_0a375536e16de494e70ccc34f016bf29
#
_entry.id   0a375536e16de494e70ccc34f016bf29
#
_cell.length_a   1.000
_cell.length_b   1.000
_cell.length_c   1.000
_cell.angle_alpha   90.00
_cell.angle_beta   90.00
_cell.angle_gamma   90.00
#
_symmetry.space_group_name_H-M   'P 1'
#
loop_
_entity.id
_entity.type
_entity.pdbx_description
1 polymer ?
#
loop_
_entity_poly.entity_id
_entity_poly.type
_entity_poly.pdbx_seq_one_letter_code
_entity_poly.pdbx_strand_id
1 'polypeptide(L)' 'MKCKVELYVAGKIFYESVHARDYAEAEQVALARNPNATVIRVNADFFTDDNWK' A
#
# COMPACT_ATOMS: atom_id res chain seq x y z
N MET A 1 2.07 5.26 10.35
CA MET A 1 3.21 5.24 9.41
C MET A 1 2.71 5.15 7.98
N LYS A 2 3.51 5.58 7.05
CA LYS A 2 3.13 5.54 5.65
C LYS A 2 3.61 4.23 5.03
N CYS A 3 2.72 3.54 4.35
CA CYS A 3 3.03 2.26 3.75
C CYS A 3 2.70 2.27 2.27
N LYS A 4 3.49 1.51 1.51
CA LYS A 4 3.23 1.29 0.10
C LYS A 4 2.76 -0.15 -0.05
N VAL A 5 1.56 -0.32 -0.59
CA VAL A 5 0.97 -1.64 -0.78
C VAL A 5 0.97 -1.96 -2.26
N GLU A 6 1.58 -3.07 -2.62
CA GLU A 6 1.62 -3.51 -3.99
C GLU A 6 0.46 -4.46 -4.24
N LEU A 7 -0.34 -4.14 -5.24
CA LEU A 7 -1.60 -4.83 -5.51
C LEU A 7 -1.63 -5.34 -6.94
N TYR A 8 -2.36 -6.44 -7.13
CA TYR A 8 -2.56 -7.04 -8.42
C TYR A 8 -4.05 -7.10 -8.72
N VAL A 9 -4.47 -6.52 -9.83
CA VAL A 9 -5.87 -6.55 -10.26
C VAL A 9 -5.90 -6.76 -11.76
N ALA A 10 -6.60 -7.79 -12.20
CA ALA A 10 -6.89 -8.01 -13.63
C ALA A 10 -5.65 -7.96 -14.50
N GLY A 11 -4.58 -8.58 -14.03
CA GLY A 11 -3.34 -8.66 -14.80
C GLY A 11 -2.43 -7.45 -14.68
N LYS A 12 -2.78 -6.49 -13.82
CA LYS A 12 -1.97 -5.29 -13.67
C LYS A 12 -1.53 -5.14 -12.22
N ILE A 13 -0.32 -4.62 -12.06
CA ILE A 13 0.26 -4.36 -10.75
C ILE A 13 0.28 -2.85 -10.54
N PHE A 14 -0.13 -2.41 -9.37
CA PHE A 14 -0.06 -1.00 -9.02
C PHE A 14 0.15 -0.86 -7.53
N TYR A 15 0.40 0.38 -7.09
CA TYR A 15 0.72 0.67 -5.71
C TYR A 15 -0.28 1.62 -5.12
N GLU A 16 -0.61 1.40 -3.84
CA GLU A 16 -1.39 2.33 -3.04
C GLU A 16 -0.53 2.81 -1.89
N SER A 17 -0.52 4.12 -1.66
CA SER A 17 0.12 4.67 -0.47
C SER A 17 -0.95 4.88 0.57
N VAL A 18 -0.77 4.29 1.73
CA VAL A 18 -1.75 4.40 2.80
C VAL A 18 -1.06 4.74 4.11
N HIS A 19 -1.78 5.44 4.98
CA HIS A 19 -1.34 5.68 6.35
C HIS A 19 -1.97 4.64 7.23
N ALA A 20 -1.17 3.96 8.04
CA ALA A 20 -1.64 2.86 8.86
C ALA A 20 -0.76 2.72 10.08
N ARG A 21 -1.27 2.02 11.10
CA ARG A 21 -0.51 1.74 12.30
C ARG A 21 0.56 0.69 12.07
N ASP A 22 0.25 -0.26 11.21
CA ASP A 22 1.14 -1.38 10.94
C ASP A 22 0.82 -1.92 9.55
N TYR A 23 1.59 -2.92 9.15
CA TYR A 23 1.44 -3.49 7.81
C TYR A 23 0.10 -4.18 7.63
N ALA A 24 -0.41 -4.83 8.67
CA ALA A 24 -1.70 -5.51 8.56
C ALA A 24 -2.82 -4.52 8.28
N GLU A 25 -2.81 -3.38 8.97
CA GLU A 25 -3.81 -2.38 8.73
C GLU A 25 -3.65 -1.76 7.33
N ALA A 26 -2.40 -1.56 6.89
CA ALA A 26 -2.17 -1.02 5.55
C ALA A 26 -2.77 -1.93 4.49
N GLU A 27 -2.61 -3.22 4.66
CA GLU A 27 -3.19 -4.19 3.73
C GLU A 27 -4.71 -4.08 3.71
N GLN A 28 -5.33 -3.98 4.87
CA GLN A 28 -6.78 -3.88 4.96
C GLN A 28 -7.29 -2.60 4.32
N VAL A 29 -6.60 -1.49 4.54
CA VAL A 29 -7.01 -0.22 3.94
C VAL A 29 -6.94 -0.30 2.43
N ALA A 30 -5.85 -0.85 1.90
CA ALA A 30 -5.68 -0.95 0.46
C ALA A 30 -6.75 -1.87 -0.15
N LEU A 31 -7.08 -2.97 0.52
CA LEU A 31 -8.10 -3.88 0.04
C LEU A 31 -9.50 -3.27 0.11
N ALA A 32 -9.75 -2.44 1.11
CA ALA A 32 -11.04 -1.77 1.22
C ALA A 32 -11.27 -0.84 0.02
N ARG A 33 -10.19 -0.24 -0.48
CA ARG A 33 -10.28 0.62 -1.65
C ARG A 33 -10.30 -0.17 -2.95
N ASN A 34 -9.78 -1.38 -2.93
CA ASN A 34 -9.61 -2.20 -4.13
C ASN A 34 -10.08 -3.62 -3.81
N PRO A 35 -11.38 -3.84 -3.65
CA PRO A 35 -11.87 -5.11 -3.13
C PRO A 35 -11.56 -6.32 -4.02
N ASN A 36 -11.29 -6.09 -5.29
CA ASN A 36 -10.97 -7.20 -6.19
C ASN A 36 -9.49 -7.44 -6.33
N ALA A 37 -8.67 -6.74 -5.55
CA ALA A 37 -7.22 -6.84 -5.67
C ALA A 37 -6.67 -7.95 -4.80
N THR A 38 -5.47 -8.41 -5.19
CA THR A 38 -4.66 -9.29 -4.37
C THR A 38 -3.46 -8.50 -3.89
N VAL A 39 -3.17 -8.56 -2.60
CA VAL A 39 -1.99 -7.89 -2.06
C VAL A 39 -0.77 -8.75 -2.35
N ILE A 40 0.23 -8.16 -2.98
CA ILE A 40 1.47 -8.84 -3.26
C ILE A 40 2.43 -8.63 -2.11
N ARG A 41 2.59 -7.38 -1.66
CA ARG A 41 3.48 -7.09 -0.54
C ARG A 41 3.14 -5.72 0.02
N VAL A 42 3.61 -5.49 1.24
CA VAL A 42 3.46 -4.21 1.92
C VAL A 42 4.83 -3.80 2.43
N ASN A 43 5.22 -2.57 2.18
CA ASN A 43 6.49 -2.04 2.64
C ASN A 43 6.28 -0.69 3.28
N ALA A 44 7.17 -0.33 4.20
CA ALA A 44 7.20 1.03 4.69
C ALA A 44 7.62 1.94 3.55
N ASP A 45 6.98 3.11 3.47
CA ASP A 45 7.20 4.03 2.38
C ASP A 45 7.96 5.24 2.87
N PHE A 46 9.27 5.09 2.99
CA PHE A 46 10.10 6.16 3.52
C PHE A 46 10.49 7.17 2.46
N PHE A 47 10.55 6.76 1.22
CA PHE A 47 11.21 7.55 0.20
C PHE A 47 10.31 8.51 -0.53
N THR A 48 9.01 8.39 -0.31
CA THR A 48 8.09 9.33 -0.94
C THR A 48 7.86 10.55 -0.08
N ASP A 49 8.48 10.62 1.06
CA ASP A 49 8.37 11.77 1.92
C ASP A 49 9.32 12.84 1.42
N ASP A 50 8.78 13.84 0.80
CA ASP A 50 9.57 14.88 0.18
C ASP A 50 10.27 15.77 1.15
N ASN A 51 9.89 15.71 2.39
CA ASN A 51 10.40 16.65 3.37
C ASN A 51 11.77 16.29 3.88
N TRP A 52 12.22 15.11 3.55
CA TRP A 52 13.48 14.66 4.10
C TRP A 52 14.68 15.42 3.55
N LYS A 53 14.50 16.14 2.51
CA LYS A 53 15.60 16.90 1.92
C LYS A 53 16.02 18.07 2.76
#